data_3a1c8808693ed8b59b938f0c376d19f9
#
_entry.id   3a1c8808693ed8b59b938f0c376d19f9
#
_cell.length_a   1.000
_cell.length_b   1.000
_cell.length_c   1.000
_cell.angle_alpha   90.00
_cell.angle_beta   90.00
_cell.angle_gamma   90.00
#
_symmetry.space_group_name_H-M   'P 1'
#
loop_
_entity.id
_entity.type
_entity.pdbx_description
1 polymer ?
#
loop_
_entity_poly.entity_id
_entity_poly.type
_entity_poly.pdbx_seq_one_letter_code
_entity_poly.pdbx_strand_id
1 'polypeptide(L)'
;MKKIWFAFAFVPTFAFGADDCATTRTVPEGVQSLQDVIDLGLCRNPQTAAAYAALRSSHFNKNAAYSNYLPSVSASASANKNFAQSEDAKIKNYDWGYGASISASYLIFDFGKRESDFAQTLATYRAAGFDYDETIQNFVYGMVGAYYELLNADADVESATSALKVAQTAKDTADKKFKAGSVAKADVYKAETTLASSQLSLERAKNNREIAKGTLLTKLSFPANQEIVIADMSSTFGSEAESESIDELIKVAREKRPDLLKATANKDAAWHKRNAALLKNLPSISASGSLSWDDDRLADVFAPETNKMNGSIGIRASMPLFAGFANLYGLRAAESEYDRAKYNDEQTKNAAMMDVFTAYQNYKTAQTVLKHTEALLKSATESERVTAGMYKVGRATMLDWQTAQSELVNAQKQNNSAKYDLFVKRAAVALAIGDIKSEIEGMKDE
;
A
#
# COMPACT_ATOMS: atom_id res chain seq x y z
N MET A 1 -24.76 -36.52 -8.02
CA MET A 1 -24.16 -35.81 -6.88
C MET A 1 -22.66 -35.85 -7.04
N LYS A 2 -22.09 -34.84 -7.71
CA LYS A 2 -20.63 -34.68 -7.82
C LYS A 2 -20.19 -33.66 -6.76
N LYS A 3 -19.38 -34.15 -5.80
CA LYS A 3 -18.74 -33.30 -4.80
C LYS A 3 -17.73 -32.40 -5.48
N ILE A 4 -18.03 -31.11 -5.59
CA ILE A 4 -17.08 -30.08 -6.03
C ILE A 4 -16.26 -29.73 -4.79
N TRP A 5 -15.05 -30.24 -4.73
CA TRP A 5 -14.03 -29.78 -3.80
C TRP A 5 -13.48 -28.45 -4.36
N PHE A 6 -13.88 -27.35 -3.74
CA PHE A 6 -13.18 -26.08 -3.92
C PHE A 6 -11.85 -26.18 -3.18
N ALA A 7 -10.77 -26.27 -3.93
CA ALA A 7 -9.45 -26.01 -3.40
C ALA A 7 -9.41 -24.53 -2.96
N PHE A 8 -9.50 -24.29 -1.67
CA PHE A 8 -9.13 -23.02 -1.07
C PHE A 8 -7.64 -22.84 -1.33
N ALA A 9 -7.28 -21.91 -2.24
CA ALA A 9 -5.96 -21.37 -2.26
C ALA A 9 -5.71 -20.75 -0.88
N PHE A 10 -4.81 -21.38 -0.15
CA PHE A 10 -4.32 -20.94 1.14
C PHE A 10 -3.58 -19.61 0.88
N VAL A 11 -4.26 -18.50 1.10
CA VAL A 11 -3.57 -17.22 1.32
C VAL A 11 -2.82 -17.44 2.62
N PRO A 12 -1.48 -17.45 2.62
CA PRO A 12 -0.75 -17.55 3.87
C PRO A 12 -1.10 -16.30 4.67
N THR A 13 -1.98 -16.45 5.62
CA THR A 13 -2.14 -15.48 6.69
C THR A 13 -0.80 -15.44 7.40
N PHE A 14 -0.06 -14.37 7.21
CA PHE A 14 0.92 -13.96 8.19
C PHE A 14 0.14 -13.70 9.48
N ALA A 15 -0.03 -14.74 10.27
CA ALA A 15 -0.30 -14.63 11.67
C ALA A 15 1.02 -14.20 12.33
N PHE A 16 1.48 -12.98 12.04
CA PHE A 16 2.34 -12.28 12.97
C PHE A 16 1.52 -12.15 14.25
N GLY A 17 2.10 -12.62 15.36
CA GLY A 17 1.55 -12.36 16.66
C GLY A 17 1.37 -10.85 16.83
N ALA A 18 0.19 -10.38 16.45
CA ALA A 18 -0.14 -8.95 16.36
C ALA A 18 -0.04 -8.25 17.72
N ASP A 19 0.11 -9.00 18.80
CA ASP A 19 0.13 -8.47 20.16
C ASP A 19 1.55 -8.05 20.63
N ASP A 20 2.64 -8.66 20.14
CA ASP A 20 3.99 -8.33 20.61
C ASP A 20 4.63 -7.13 19.90
N CYS A 21 4.41 -6.97 18.59
CA CYS A 21 5.02 -5.88 17.82
C CYS A 21 4.37 -4.52 18.09
N ALA A 22 3.05 -4.46 18.28
CA ALA A 22 2.31 -3.20 18.46
C ALA A 22 2.58 -2.54 19.82
N THR A 23 3.07 -3.29 20.81
CA THR A 23 3.29 -2.82 22.19
C THR A 23 4.67 -2.25 22.43
N THR A 24 5.67 -2.53 21.58
CA THR A 24 7.03 -2.01 21.73
C THR A 24 7.07 -0.49 21.50
N ARG A 25 7.37 0.30 22.53
CA ARG A 25 7.41 1.77 22.44
C ARG A 25 8.76 2.34 22.01
N THR A 26 9.80 1.54 22.02
CA THR A 26 11.18 1.92 21.66
C THR A 26 11.67 1.07 20.50
N VAL A 27 12.58 1.63 19.71
CA VAL A 27 13.31 0.86 18.68
C VAL A 27 14.04 -0.29 19.36
N PRO A 28 14.01 -1.53 18.82
CA PRO A 28 14.78 -2.64 19.37
C PRO A 28 16.27 -2.29 19.46
N GLU A 29 16.93 -2.71 20.55
CA GLU A 29 18.37 -2.50 20.73
C GLU A 29 19.16 -3.37 19.74
N GLY A 30 20.21 -2.80 19.17
CA GLY A 30 21.13 -3.48 18.24
C GLY A 30 21.07 -2.92 16.82
N VAL A 31 21.90 -3.51 15.97
CA VAL A 31 21.99 -3.13 14.54
C VAL A 31 20.84 -3.80 13.80
N GLN A 32 20.01 -3.01 13.14
CA GLN A 32 18.83 -3.48 12.40
C GLN A 32 19.19 -3.77 10.96
N SER A 33 18.91 -4.98 10.49
CA SER A 33 18.98 -5.33 9.07
C SER A 33 17.81 -4.72 8.29
N LEU A 34 17.88 -4.71 6.96
CA LEU A 34 16.76 -4.28 6.10
C LEU A 34 15.50 -5.09 6.40
N GLN A 35 15.65 -6.41 6.61
CA GLN A 35 14.53 -7.29 6.92
C GLN A 35 13.88 -6.95 8.27
N ASP A 36 14.70 -6.73 9.32
CA ASP A 36 14.18 -6.38 10.65
C ASP A 36 13.37 -5.08 10.59
N VAL A 37 13.87 -4.10 9.82
CA VAL A 37 13.20 -2.82 9.59
C VAL A 37 11.87 -3.01 8.84
N ILE A 38 11.82 -3.86 7.82
CA ILE A 38 10.60 -4.16 7.06
C ILE A 38 9.59 -4.88 7.95
N ASP A 39 9.99 -5.93 8.66
CA ASP A 39 9.11 -6.72 9.53
C ASP A 39 8.51 -5.84 10.65
N LEU A 40 9.35 -5.00 11.26
CA LEU A 40 8.92 -4.04 12.28
C LEU A 40 7.93 -3.01 11.70
N GLY A 41 8.21 -2.51 10.51
CA GLY A 41 7.35 -1.55 9.82
C GLY A 41 6.00 -2.13 9.44
N LEU A 42 5.96 -3.33 8.86
CA LEU A 42 4.72 -4.02 8.50
C LEU A 42 3.80 -4.23 9.69
N CYS A 43 4.38 -4.54 10.84
CA CYS A 43 3.65 -4.81 12.07
C CYS A 43 3.05 -3.54 12.71
N ARG A 44 3.72 -2.40 12.60
CA ARG A 44 3.39 -1.18 13.36
C ARG A 44 2.72 -0.08 12.54
N ASN A 45 2.91 -0.07 11.24
CA ASN A 45 2.50 1.06 10.42
C ASN A 45 0.97 1.15 10.30
N PRO A 46 0.36 2.32 10.59
CA PRO A 46 -1.08 2.52 10.46
C PRO A 46 -1.63 2.29 9.05
N GLN A 47 -0.82 2.51 8.00
CA GLN A 47 -1.24 2.30 6.61
C GLN A 47 -1.49 0.81 6.33
N THR A 48 -0.59 -0.08 6.79
CA THR A 48 -0.76 -1.53 6.63
C THR A 48 -1.92 -2.04 7.47
N ALA A 49 -2.07 -1.53 8.70
CA ALA A 49 -3.20 -1.84 9.58
C ALA A 49 -4.55 -1.39 8.97
N ALA A 50 -4.61 -0.20 8.37
CA ALA A 50 -5.80 0.30 7.70
C ALA A 50 -6.17 -0.55 6.47
N ALA A 51 -5.18 -0.94 5.66
CA ALA A 51 -5.40 -1.82 4.51
C ALA A 51 -5.91 -3.21 4.94
N TYR A 52 -5.35 -3.77 6.01
CA TYR A 52 -5.87 -5.02 6.60
C TYR A 52 -7.30 -4.90 7.12
N ALA A 53 -7.63 -3.78 7.78
CA ALA A 53 -8.99 -3.51 8.24
C ALA A 53 -9.98 -3.40 7.08
N ALA A 54 -9.58 -2.79 5.95
CA ALA A 54 -10.39 -2.71 4.73
C ALA A 54 -10.64 -4.11 4.12
N LEU A 55 -9.60 -4.96 4.04
CA LEU A 55 -9.74 -6.35 3.61
C LEU A 55 -10.69 -7.13 4.52
N ARG A 56 -10.55 -6.98 5.85
CA ARG A 56 -11.41 -7.61 6.84
C ARG A 56 -12.87 -7.14 6.72
N SER A 57 -13.08 -5.85 6.47
CA SER A 57 -14.42 -5.31 6.20
C SER A 57 -15.04 -5.95 4.95
N SER A 58 -14.29 -6.07 3.87
CA SER A 58 -14.74 -6.73 2.63
C SER A 58 -15.03 -8.23 2.86
N HIS A 59 -14.25 -8.91 3.72
CA HIS A 59 -14.52 -10.29 4.13
C HIS A 59 -15.88 -10.41 4.84
N PHE A 60 -16.20 -9.52 5.79
CA PHE A 60 -17.48 -9.53 6.46
C PHE A 60 -18.64 -9.17 5.52
N ASN A 61 -18.44 -8.27 4.57
CA ASN A 61 -19.43 -7.96 3.53
C ASN A 61 -19.74 -9.19 2.67
N LYS A 62 -18.72 -9.99 2.31
CA LYS A 62 -18.91 -11.27 1.62
C LYS A 62 -19.73 -12.25 2.47
N ASN A 63 -19.43 -12.36 3.77
CA ASN A 63 -20.20 -13.22 4.67
C ASN A 63 -21.63 -12.70 4.89
N ALA A 64 -21.83 -11.37 4.93
CA ALA A 64 -23.17 -10.77 4.97
C ALA A 64 -23.96 -11.08 3.70
N ALA A 65 -23.33 -11.06 2.51
CA ALA A 65 -24.00 -11.45 1.27
C ALA A 65 -24.44 -12.92 1.25
N TYR A 66 -23.78 -13.79 2.00
CA TYR A 66 -24.22 -15.19 2.16
C TYR A 66 -25.55 -15.31 2.89
N SER A 67 -25.95 -14.29 3.71
CA SER A 67 -27.25 -14.27 4.38
C SER A 67 -28.44 -14.31 3.42
N ASN A 68 -28.27 -13.89 2.17
CA ASN A 68 -29.28 -13.98 1.12
C ASN A 68 -29.70 -15.42 0.79
N TYR A 69 -28.90 -16.42 1.22
CA TYR A 69 -29.22 -17.84 1.08
C TYR A 69 -29.92 -18.41 2.31
N LEU A 70 -30.15 -17.60 3.35
CA LEU A 70 -30.78 -18.01 4.59
C LEU A 70 -32.16 -17.37 4.72
N PRO A 71 -33.09 -17.97 5.50
CA PRO A 71 -34.34 -17.32 5.80
C PRO A 71 -34.12 -16.09 6.69
N SER A 72 -34.86 -15.03 6.43
CA SER A 72 -34.95 -13.88 7.32
C SER A 72 -36.12 -14.05 8.28
N VAL A 73 -35.90 -13.74 9.56
CA VAL A 73 -36.94 -13.75 10.59
C VAL A 73 -36.97 -12.36 11.23
N SER A 74 -38.16 -11.79 11.31
CA SER A 74 -38.37 -10.50 11.97
C SER A 74 -39.51 -10.60 12.99
N ALA A 75 -39.37 -9.87 14.09
CA ALA A 75 -40.40 -9.67 15.08
C ALA A 75 -40.73 -8.19 15.17
N SER A 76 -42.02 -7.87 15.29
CA SER A 76 -42.51 -6.50 15.48
C SER A 76 -43.55 -6.44 16.57
N ALA A 77 -43.59 -5.33 17.28
CA ALA A 77 -44.64 -4.99 18.22
C ALA A 77 -45.11 -3.55 17.93
N SER A 78 -46.39 -3.32 17.98
CA SER A 78 -47.00 -2.02 17.74
C SER A 78 -48.01 -1.66 18.81
N ALA A 79 -48.08 -0.38 19.12
CA ALA A 79 -49.12 0.20 19.94
C ALA A 79 -49.65 1.44 19.21
N ASN A 80 -50.88 1.39 18.78
CA ASN A 80 -51.51 2.43 17.99
C ASN A 80 -52.71 3.01 18.75
N LYS A 81 -52.86 4.33 18.79
CA LYS A 81 -54.08 4.94 19.27
C LYS A 81 -54.95 5.23 18.07
N ASN A 82 -56.01 4.42 17.96
CA ASN A 82 -56.99 4.53 16.87
C ASN A 82 -58.13 5.48 17.28
N PHE A 83 -58.61 6.28 16.36
CA PHE A 83 -59.78 7.11 16.55
C PHE A 83 -60.68 6.93 15.31
N ALA A 84 -61.90 6.55 15.56
CA ALA A 84 -62.93 6.47 14.53
C ALA A 84 -64.07 7.43 14.87
N GLN A 85 -64.54 8.17 13.88
CA GLN A 85 -65.73 9.00 13.96
C GLN A 85 -66.72 8.56 12.87
N SER A 86 -67.88 8.08 13.28
CA SER A 86 -69.01 7.83 12.36
C SER A 86 -70.02 8.96 12.46
N GLU A 87 -70.33 9.57 11.32
CA GLU A 87 -71.35 10.66 11.28
C GLU A 87 -72.78 10.14 11.56
N ASP A 88 -73.06 8.90 11.15
CA ASP A 88 -74.38 8.30 11.28
C ASP A 88 -74.69 7.82 12.71
N ALA A 89 -73.64 7.45 13.48
CA ALA A 89 -73.85 6.84 14.81
C ALA A 89 -73.55 7.79 15.98
N LYS A 90 -73.07 9.02 15.77
CA LYS A 90 -72.62 9.98 16.81
C LYS A 90 -71.59 9.39 17.81
N ILE A 91 -70.88 8.35 17.42
CA ILE A 91 -69.92 7.68 18.27
C ILE A 91 -68.55 8.24 17.94
N LYS A 92 -67.85 8.79 18.97
CA LYS A 92 -66.43 9.09 18.95
C LYS A 92 -65.77 8.04 19.83
N ASN A 93 -65.05 7.11 19.23
CA ASN A 93 -64.34 6.12 19.99
C ASN A 93 -62.81 6.33 19.87
N TYR A 94 -62.12 6.28 20.99
CA TYR A 94 -60.65 6.43 21.09
C TYR A 94 -60.17 5.24 21.87
N ASP A 95 -59.45 4.32 21.22
CA ASP A 95 -58.92 3.18 21.92
C ASP A 95 -57.48 2.83 21.47
N TRP A 96 -56.77 2.13 22.32
CA TRP A 96 -55.45 1.63 22.03
C TRP A 96 -55.58 0.24 21.40
N GLY A 97 -54.94 0.07 20.23
CA GLY A 97 -54.70 -1.23 19.63
C GLY A 97 -53.23 -1.66 19.88
N TYR A 98 -53.06 -2.89 20.30
CA TYR A 98 -51.76 -3.52 20.49
C TYR A 98 -51.63 -4.65 19.49
N GLY A 99 -50.38 -4.79 18.91
CA GLY A 99 -50.11 -5.87 17.99
C GLY A 99 -48.71 -6.41 18.22
N ALA A 100 -48.52 -7.72 18.06
CA ALA A 100 -47.25 -8.36 17.99
C ALA A 100 -47.24 -9.34 16.82
N SER A 101 -46.16 -9.38 16.05
CA SER A 101 -46.03 -10.33 14.97
C SER A 101 -44.60 -10.88 14.84
N ILE A 102 -44.52 -12.14 14.41
CA ILE A 102 -43.28 -12.78 13.95
C ILE A 102 -43.53 -13.17 12.50
N SER A 103 -42.58 -12.83 11.62
CA SER A 103 -42.63 -13.22 10.22
C SER A 103 -41.28 -13.83 9.80
N ALA A 104 -41.35 -14.86 8.97
CA ALA A 104 -40.23 -15.47 8.33
C ALA A 104 -40.38 -15.42 6.81
N SER A 105 -39.32 -15.10 6.08
CA SER A 105 -39.30 -15.16 4.62
C SER A 105 -38.04 -15.82 4.11
N TYR A 106 -38.20 -16.59 3.04
CA TYR A 106 -37.10 -17.31 2.38
C TYR A 106 -37.25 -17.24 0.87
N LEU A 107 -36.21 -16.76 0.19
CA LEU A 107 -36.14 -16.76 -1.25
C LEU A 107 -35.77 -18.15 -1.75
N ILE A 108 -36.74 -18.86 -2.35
CA ILE A 108 -36.54 -20.23 -2.84
C ILE A 108 -35.74 -20.19 -4.15
N PHE A 109 -36.18 -19.37 -5.12
CA PHE A 109 -35.64 -19.34 -6.47
C PHE A 109 -35.78 -17.95 -7.12
N ASP A 110 -34.72 -17.49 -7.83
CA ASP A 110 -34.67 -16.18 -8.49
C ASP A 110 -33.90 -16.20 -9.82
N PHE A 111 -33.82 -17.35 -10.47
CA PHE A 111 -33.16 -17.55 -11.78
C PHE A 111 -31.69 -17.17 -11.80
N GLY A 112 -30.98 -17.24 -10.65
CA GLY A 112 -29.55 -16.98 -10.56
C GLY A 112 -29.17 -15.52 -10.29
N LYS A 113 -30.14 -14.66 -9.96
CA LYS A 113 -29.83 -13.28 -9.56
C LYS A 113 -29.01 -13.26 -8.28
N ARG A 114 -29.42 -13.99 -7.26
CA ARG A 114 -28.71 -14.11 -5.96
C ARG A 114 -27.30 -14.63 -6.13
N GLU A 115 -27.10 -15.63 -7.00
CA GLU A 115 -25.80 -16.17 -7.37
C GLU A 115 -24.91 -15.09 -8.02
N SER A 116 -25.47 -14.27 -8.90
CA SER A 116 -24.76 -13.16 -9.55
C SER A 116 -24.39 -12.06 -8.55
N ASP A 117 -25.30 -11.69 -7.63
CA ASP A 117 -25.05 -10.72 -6.57
C ASP A 117 -23.94 -11.23 -5.61
N PHE A 118 -23.97 -12.51 -5.23
CA PHE A 118 -22.93 -13.11 -4.41
C PHE A 118 -21.59 -13.19 -5.13
N ALA A 119 -21.58 -13.59 -6.42
CA ALA A 119 -20.37 -13.65 -7.23
C ALA A 119 -19.75 -12.24 -7.43
N GLN A 120 -20.57 -11.19 -7.57
CA GLN A 120 -20.11 -9.81 -7.56
C GLN A 120 -19.39 -9.48 -6.24
N THR A 121 -20.01 -9.80 -5.12
CA THR A 121 -19.42 -9.53 -3.79
C THR A 121 -18.14 -10.33 -3.56
N LEU A 122 -18.09 -11.57 -4.03
CA LEU A 122 -16.88 -12.40 -3.99
C LEU A 122 -15.74 -11.81 -4.84
N ALA A 123 -16.04 -11.32 -6.04
CA ALA A 123 -15.06 -10.65 -6.89
C ALA A 123 -14.55 -9.35 -6.25
N THR A 124 -15.44 -8.57 -5.62
CA THR A 124 -15.06 -7.37 -4.84
C THR A 124 -14.16 -7.72 -3.65
N TYR A 125 -14.43 -8.82 -2.96
CA TYR A 125 -13.55 -9.30 -1.87
C TYR A 125 -12.17 -9.70 -2.39
N ARG A 126 -12.09 -10.36 -3.56
CA ARG A 126 -10.80 -10.68 -4.20
C ARG A 126 -10.04 -9.41 -4.58
N ALA A 127 -10.74 -8.43 -5.15
CA ALA A 127 -10.14 -7.13 -5.46
C ALA A 127 -9.57 -6.43 -4.22
N ALA A 128 -10.27 -6.50 -3.08
CA ALA A 128 -9.77 -5.97 -1.80
C ALA A 128 -8.54 -6.74 -1.27
N GLY A 129 -8.43 -8.04 -1.56
CA GLY A 129 -7.22 -8.83 -1.27
C GLY A 129 -6.01 -8.32 -2.05
N PHE A 130 -6.17 -8.14 -3.35
CA PHE A 130 -5.10 -7.60 -4.21
C PHE A 130 -4.75 -6.14 -3.87
N ASP A 131 -5.72 -5.32 -3.44
CA ASP A 131 -5.48 -3.96 -2.97
C ASP A 131 -4.63 -3.93 -1.68
N TYR A 132 -4.88 -4.89 -0.78
CA TYR A 132 -4.03 -5.11 0.39
C TYR A 132 -2.60 -5.50 -0.02
N ASP A 133 -2.44 -6.48 -0.92
CA ASP A 133 -1.13 -6.92 -1.41
C ASP A 133 -0.36 -5.79 -2.10
N GLU A 134 -1.04 -4.96 -2.92
CA GLU A 134 -0.47 -3.76 -3.54
C GLU A 134 0.03 -2.76 -2.47
N THR A 135 -0.78 -2.53 -1.44
CA THR A 135 -0.41 -1.63 -0.34
C THR A 135 0.81 -2.13 0.42
N ILE A 136 0.89 -3.43 0.71
CA ILE A 136 2.05 -4.06 1.36
C ILE A 136 3.30 -3.91 0.49
N GLN A 137 3.23 -4.23 -0.80
CA GLN A 137 4.38 -4.13 -1.70
C GLN A 137 4.89 -2.69 -1.83
N ASN A 138 4.00 -1.72 -1.97
CA ASN A 138 4.36 -0.30 -2.01
C ASN A 138 4.97 0.18 -0.68
N PHE A 139 4.45 -0.29 0.44
CA PHE A 139 5.02 0.00 1.75
C PHE A 139 6.44 -0.54 1.88
N VAL A 140 6.65 -1.79 1.52
CA VAL A 140 7.96 -2.46 1.55
C VAL A 140 8.97 -1.71 0.67
N TYR A 141 8.58 -1.37 -0.57
CA TYR A 141 9.43 -0.54 -1.45
C TYR A 141 9.79 0.81 -0.82
N GLY A 142 8.81 1.47 -0.20
CA GLY A 142 9.03 2.72 0.51
C GLY A 142 9.98 2.58 1.72
N MET A 143 9.99 1.42 2.39
CA MET A 143 10.94 1.11 3.48
C MET A 143 12.35 0.89 2.94
N VAL A 144 12.48 0.13 1.84
CA VAL A 144 13.77 -0.05 1.14
C VAL A 144 14.37 1.29 0.76
N GLY A 145 13.58 2.19 0.17
CA GLY A 145 14.03 3.54 -0.17
C GLY A 145 14.53 4.33 1.04
N ALA A 146 13.77 4.35 2.14
CA ALA A 146 14.15 5.09 3.35
C ALA A 146 15.39 4.49 4.05
N TYR A 147 15.54 3.16 4.00
CA TYR A 147 16.71 2.47 4.55
C TYR A 147 17.99 2.86 3.81
N TYR A 148 17.99 2.77 2.48
CA TYR A 148 19.17 3.11 1.67
C TYR A 148 19.43 4.62 1.63
N GLU A 149 18.41 5.47 1.78
CA GLU A 149 18.60 6.91 1.94
C GLU A 149 19.35 7.25 3.24
N LEU A 150 19.06 6.57 4.35
CA LEU A 150 19.80 6.75 5.59
C LEU A 150 21.26 6.28 5.44
N LEU A 151 21.52 5.12 4.81
CA LEU A 151 22.88 4.64 4.55
C LEU A 151 23.66 5.61 3.64
N ASN A 152 23.01 6.16 2.62
CA ASN A 152 23.63 7.19 1.77
C ASN A 152 24.00 8.44 2.58
N ALA A 153 23.10 8.89 3.46
CA ALA A 153 23.35 10.04 4.31
C ALA A 153 24.48 9.79 5.33
N ASP A 154 24.60 8.58 5.88
CA ASP A 154 25.71 8.17 6.73
C ASP A 154 27.06 8.21 5.97
N ALA A 155 27.11 7.67 4.75
CA ALA A 155 28.27 7.72 3.88
C ALA A 155 28.66 9.15 3.49
N ASP A 156 27.69 10.03 3.30
CA ASP A 156 27.92 11.47 3.04
C ASP A 156 28.50 12.20 4.25
N VAL A 157 28.09 11.87 5.47
CA VAL A 157 28.70 12.39 6.72
C VAL A 157 30.17 11.95 6.83
N GLU A 158 30.45 10.68 6.54
CA GLU A 158 31.82 10.15 6.55
C GLU A 158 32.70 10.86 5.51
N SER A 159 32.20 11.02 4.28
CA SER A 159 32.87 11.73 3.20
C SER A 159 33.15 13.20 3.55
N ALA A 160 32.15 13.90 4.12
CA ALA A 160 32.29 15.29 4.56
C ALA A 160 33.28 15.43 5.74
N THR A 161 33.31 14.48 6.65
CA THR A 161 34.28 14.43 7.77
C THR A 161 35.70 14.27 7.25
N SER A 162 35.90 13.39 6.27
CA SER A 162 37.19 13.17 5.62
C SER A 162 37.63 14.43 4.85
N ALA A 163 36.73 15.07 4.11
CA ALA A 163 36.99 16.33 3.41
C ALA A 163 37.41 17.47 4.37
N LEU A 164 36.73 17.57 5.53
CA LEU A 164 37.08 18.55 6.56
C LEU A 164 38.52 18.32 7.08
N LYS A 165 38.89 17.07 7.34
CA LYS A 165 40.24 16.70 7.80
C LYS A 165 41.34 17.09 6.78
N VAL A 166 41.02 16.90 5.47
CA VAL A 166 41.97 17.30 4.38
C VAL A 166 42.04 18.83 4.33
N ALA A 167 40.91 19.56 4.40
CA ALA A 167 40.90 21.01 4.39
C ALA A 167 41.66 21.62 5.60
N GLN A 168 41.54 21.02 6.77
CA GLN A 168 42.31 21.42 7.96
C GLN A 168 43.80 21.24 7.71
N THR A 169 44.22 20.10 7.14
CA THR A 169 45.61 19.80 6.80
C THR A 169 46.15 20.78 5.75
N ALA A 170 45.33 21.16 4.78
CA ALA A 170 45.68 22.14 3.75
C ALA A 170 45.94 23.54 4.38
N LYS A 171 45.05 23.97 5.28
CA LYS A 171 45.16 25.22 6.02
C LYS A 171 46.46 25.27 6.84
N ASP A 172 46.72 24.21 7.64
CA ASP A 172 47.90 24.13 8.48
C ASP A 172 49.20 24.15 7.62
N THR A 173 49.17 23.51 6.44
CA THR A 173 50.27 23.50 5.49
C THR A 173 50.50 24.87 4.89
N ALA A 174 49.43 25.60 4.49
CA ALA A 174 49.52 26.95 3.96
C ALA A 174 50.08 27.94 5.00
N ASP A 175 49.63 27.83 6.25
CA ASP A 175 50.16 28.65 7.36
C ASP A 175 51.67 28.46 7.58
N LYS A 176 52.10 27.19 7.64
CA LYS A 176 53.54 26.87 7.79
C LYS A 176 54.37 27.43 6.63
N LYS A 177 53.91 27.29 5.41
CA LYS A 177 54.60 27.80 4.21
C LYS A 177 54.58 29.33 4.17
N PHE A 178 53.54 29.98 4.58
CA PHE A 178 53.47 31.45 4.68
C PHE A 178 54.46 31.98 5.72
N LYS A 179 54.47 31.36 6.92
CA LYS A 179 55.46 31.72 7.96
C LYS A 179 56.92 31.52 7.50
N ALA A 180 57.17 30.56 6.62
CA ALA A 180 58.48 30.33 5.98
C ALA A 180 58.72 31.27 4.75
N GLY A 181 57.79 32.15 4.40
CA GLY A 181 57.90 33.03 3.25
C GLY A 181 57.76 32.34 1.87
N SER A 182 57.31 31.09 1.83
CA SER A 182 57.28 30.26 0.61
C SER A 182 55.95 30.42 -0.18
N VAL A 183 54.93 31.01 0.36
CA VAL A 183 53.60 31.27 -0.31
C VAL A 183 53.06 32.63 0.07
N ALA A 184 52.13 33.16 -0.75
CA ALA A 184 51.47 34.43 -0.50
C ALA A 184 50.34 34.26 0.59
N LYS A 185 50.01 35.34 1.28
CA LYS A 185 48.89 35.40 2.24
C LYS A 185 47.56 35.02 1.60
N ALA A 186 47.41 35.24 0.31
CA ALA A 186 46.27 34.84 -0.49
C ALA A 186 46.01 33.31 -0.43
N ASP A 187 47.05 32.47 -0.37
CA ASP A 187 46.92 31.01 -0.28
C ASP A 187 46.40 30.59 1.10
N VAL A 188 46.76 31.31 2.16
CA VAL A 188 46.22 31.09 3.49
C VAL A 188 44.69 31.40 3.50
N TYR A 189 44.30 32.55 2.95
CA TYR A 189 42.87 32.89 2.87
C TYR A 189 42.04 31.92 2.01
N LYS A 190 42.61 31.41 0.91
CA LYS A 190 41.97 30.34 0.12
C LYS A 190 41.76 29.07 0.97
N ALA A 191 42.81 28.63 1.68
CA ALA A 191 42.69 27.45 2.55
C ALA A 191 41.67 27.66 3.68
N GLU A 192 41.61 28.85 4.29
CA GLU A 192 40.59 29.20 5.30
C GLU A 192 39.17 29.16 4.71
N THR A 193 38.98 29.68 3.49
CA THR A 193 37.68 29.63 2.78
C THR A 193 37.25 28.15 2.55
N THR A 194 38.18 27.31 2.11
CA THR A 194 37.92 25.87 1.89
C THR A 194 37.58 25.16 3.20
N LEU A 195 38.29 25.48 4.28
CA LEU A 195 38.00 24.94 5.62
C LEU A 195 36.60 25.30 6.08
N ALA A 196 36.23 26.59 5.99
CA ALA A 196 34.90 27.06 6.35
C ALA A 196 33.81 26.41 5.51
N SER A 197 34.03 26.24 4.19
CA SER A 197 33.13 25.54 3.27
C SER A 197 32.97 24.06 3.64
N SER A 198 34.05 23.38 4.03
CA SER A 198 34.01 21.99 4.45
C SER A 198 33.28 21.80 5.79
N GLN A 199 33.43 22.75 6.73
CA GLN A 199 32.67 22.78 7.98
C GLN A 199 31.17 22.91 7.70
N LEU A 200 30.77 23.87 6.84
CA LEU A 200 29.39 24.06 6.42
C LEU A 200 28.82 22.78 5.74
N SER A 201 29.63 22.14 4.90
CA SER A 201 29.22 20.91 4.21
C SER A 201 29.00 19.76 5.19
N LEU A 202 29.85 19.61 6.22
CA LEU A 202 29.65 18.60 7.26
C LEU A 202 28.37 18.83 8.08
N GLU A 203 28.08 20.09 8.47
CA GLU A 203 26.85 20.37 9.22
C GLU A 203 25.60 20.13 8.38
N ARG A 204 25.65 20.40 7.06
CA ARG A 204 24.55 20.04 6.13
C ARG A 204 24.41 18.51 6.00
N ALA A 205 25.49 17.77 5.90
CA ALA A 205 25.44 16.31 5.84
C ALA A 205 24.84 15.70 7.11
N LYS A 206 25.26 16.19 8.29
CA LYS A 206 24.66 15.77 9.58
C LYS A 206 23.17 16.05 9.63
N ASN A 207 22.74 17.24 9.20
CA ASN A 207 21.31 17.58 9.15
C ASN A 207 20.52 16.64 8.22
N ASN A 208 21.05 16.35 7.03
CA ASN A 208 20.41 15.44 6.08
C ASN A 208 20.30 14.02 6.67
N ARG A 209 21.34 13.56 7.38
CA ARG A 209 21.33 12.29 8.10
C ARG A 209 20.22 12.24 9.16
N GLU A 210 20.07 13.28 9.97
CA GLU A 210 19.00 13.34 10.97
C GLU A 210 17.61 13.34 10.34
N ILE A 211 17.44 14.02 9.19
CA ILE A 211 16.18 14.00 8.43
C ILE A 211 15.89 12.60 7.88
N ALA A 212 16.87 11.94 7.26
CA ALA A 212 16.72 10.58 6.75
C ALA A 212 16.38 9.58 7.87
N LYS A 213 17.09 9.67 9.02
CA LYS A 213 16.79 8.90 10.24
C LYS A 213 15.35 9.11 10.71
N GLY A 214 14.95 10.37 10.83
CA GLY A 214 13.58 10.72 11.24
C GLY A 214 12.52 10.21 10.26
N THR A 215 12.82 10.22 8.95
CA THR A 215 11.93 9.68 7.90
C THR A 215 11.75 8.16 8.08
N LEU A 216 12.83 7.41 8.27
CA LEU A 216 12.78 5.97 8.51
C LEU A 216 11.99 5.66 9.79
N LEU A 217 12.30 6.33 10.90
CA LEU A 217 11.61 6.16 12.18
C LEU A 217 10.11 6.45 12.08
N THR A 218 9.74 7.51 11.34
CA THR A 218 8.32 7.85 11.14
C THR A 218 7.59 6.78 10.33
N LYS A 219 8.23 6.20 9.30
CA LYS A 219 7.67 5.06 8.57
C LYS A 219 7.50 3.82 9.46
N LEU A 220 8.40 3.63 10.42
CA LEU A 220 8.30 2.60 11.46
C LEU A 220 7.29 2.93 12.57
N SER A 221 6.66 4.10 12.51
CA SER A 221 5.74 4.61 13.55
C SER A 221 6.41 4.78 14.92
N PHE A 222 7.69 5.18 14.91
CA PHE A 222 8.40 5.66 16.09
C PHE A 222 8.54 7.19 16.08
N PRO A 223 8.76 7.82 17.23
CA PRO A 223 9.13 9.22 17.30
C PRO A 223 10.43 9.48 16.52
N ALA A 224 10.45 10.55 15.68
CA ALA A 224 11.56 10.86 14.79
C ALA A 224 12.89 11.18 15.51
N ASN A 225 12.85 11.45 16.82
CA ASN A 225 14.01 11.79 17.67
C ASN A 225 14.63 10.60 18.41
N GLN A 226 14.19 9.38 18.12
CA GLN A 226 14.82 8.16 18.66
C GLN A 226 16.10 7.82 17.90
N GLU A 227 16.93 6.98 18.51
CA GLU A 227 18.13 6.45 17.85
C GLU A 227 17.81 5.10 17.20
N ILE A 228 18.34 4.90 16.01
CA ILE A 228 18.34 3.62 15.29
C ILE A 228 19.71 3.42 14.66
N VAL A 229 20.22 2.21 14.75
CA VAL A 229 21.46 1.79 14.08
C VAL A 229 21.09 0.75 13.03
N ILE A 230 21.48 1.01 11.78
CA ILE A 230 21.19 0.12 10.66
C ILE A 230 22.48 -0.53 10.13
N ALA A 231 22.35 -1.75 9.60
CA ALA A 231 23.46 -2.48 9.01
C ALA A 231 23.75 -1.98 7.58
N ASP A 232 25.01 -1.78 7.23
CA ASP A 232 25.41 -1.63 5.82
C ASP A 232 25.66 -3.02 5.23
N MET A 233 24.65 -3.60 4.61
CA MET A 233 24.71 -4.89 3.92
C MET A 233 25.11 -4.76 2.45
N SER A 234 25.52 -3.59 2.00
CA SER A 234 25.83 -3.32 0.58
C SER A 234 27.02 -4.09 0.01
N SER A 235 27.82 -4.73 0.87
CA SER A 235 28.94 -5.58 0.46
C SER A 235 28.54 -7.04 0.18
N THR A 236 27.36 -7.46 0.61
CA THR A 236 26.89 -8.85 0.54
C THR A 236 26.15 -9.13 -0.78
N PHE A 237 25.74 -8.10 -1.51
CA PHE A 237 25.01 -8.30 -2.74
C PHE A 237 25.93 -8.49 -3.93
N GLY A 238 25.94 -9.73 -4.43
CA GLY A 238 26.59 -10.09 -5.69
C GLY A 238 26.08 -9.21 -6.85
N SER A 239 26.98 -8.75 -7.68
CA SER A 239 26.72 -7.87 -8.82
C SER A 239 25.99 -8.56 -10.00
N GLU A 240 25.60 -9.80 -9.86
CA GLU A 240 25.06 -10.63 -10.92
C GLU A 240 23.60 -11.03 -10.63
N ALA A 241 22.67 -10.07 -10.74
CA ALA A 241 21.36 -10.47 -11.19
C ALA A 241 21.50 -10.82 -12.68
N GLU A 242 21.39 -12.11 -13.02
CA GLU A 242 21.26 -12.55 -14.41
C GLU A 242 20.27 -11.62 -15.12
N SER A 243 20.63 -11.12 -16.28
CA SER A 243 19.78 -10.23 -17.05
C SER A 243 18.62 -11.05 -17.63
N GLU A 244 17.59 -11.27 -16.80
CA GLU A 244 16.31 -11.78 -17.31
C GLU A 244 15.88 -10.90 -18.49
N SER A 245 15.37 -11.54 -19.52
CA SER A 245 14.88 -10.77 -20.68
C SER A 245 13.66 -9.94 -20.25
N ILE A 246 13.53 -8.74 -20.81
CA ILE A 246 12.39 -7.87 -20.50
C ILE A 246 11.05 -8.55 -20.78
N ASP A 247 11.01 -9.46 -21.76
CA ASP A 247 9.79 -10.22 -22.11
C ASP A 247 9.41 -11.21 -21.02
N GLU A 248 10.40 -11.82 -20.33
CA GLU A 248 10.16 -12.68 -19.16
C GLU A 248 9.63 -11.88 -17.98
N LEU A 249 10.24 -10.72 -17.68
CA LEU A 249 9.76 -9.81 -16.63
C LEU A 249 8.32 -9.36 -16.88
N ILE A 250 7.96 -9.01 -18.12
CA ILE A 250 6.58 -8.63 -18.49
C ILE A 250 5.63 -9.82 -18.29
N LYS A 251 6.07 -11.04 -18.59
CA LYS A 251 5.24 -12.24 -18.37
C LYS A 251 4.98 -12.47 -16.90
N VAL A 252 6.02 -12.41 -16.07
CA VAL A 252 5.89 -12.55 -14.60
C VAL A 252 4.99 -11.46 -14.03
N ALA A 253 5.16 -10.20 -14.45
CA ALA A 253 4.33 -9.09 -14.03
C ALA A 253 2.84 -9.32 -14.30
N ARG A 254 2.49 -9.89 -15.47
CA ARG A 254 1.09 -10.19 -15.81
C ARG A 254 0.44 -11.21 -14.89
N GLU A 255 1.22 -12.09 -14.29
CA GLU A 255 0.74 -13.17 -13.43
C GLU A 255 0.74 -12.78 -11.95
N LYS A 256 1.70 -11.94 -11.52
CA LYS A 256 1.95 -11.66 -10.09
C LYS A 256 1.52 -10.26 -9.64
N ARG A 257 1.44 -9.28 -10.52
CA ARG A 257 1.15 -7.88 -10.12
C ARG A 257 -0.24 -7.73 -9.49
N PRO A 258 -0.32 -7.24 -8.24
CA PRO A 258 -1.60 -7.12 -7.54
C PRO A 258 -2.57 -6.13 -8.20
N ASP A 259 -2.07 -5.03 -8.78
CA ASP A 259 -2.91 -4.03 -9.46
C ASP A 259 -3.60 -4.59 -10.71
N LEU A 260 -2.93 -5.47 -11.48
CA LEU A 260 -3.51 -6.19 -12.61
C LEU A 260 -4.58 -7.18 -12.17
N LEU A 261 -4.29 -7.95 -11.12
CA LEU A 261 -5.23 -8.90 -10.54
C LEU A 261 -6.45 -8.18 -9.94
N LYS A 262 -6.24 -7.03 -9.29
CA LYS A 262 -7.31 -6.15 -8.79
C LYS A 262 -8.19 -5.63 -9.92
N ALA A 263 -7.59 -5.11 -11.01
CA ALA A 263 -8.33 -4.62 -12.16
C ALA A 263 -9.18 -5.72 -12.81
N THR A 264 -8.63 -6.92 -12.94
CA THR A 264 -9.35 -8.10 -13.46
C THR A 264 -10.50 -8.50 -12.52
N ALA A 265 -10.28 -8.54 -11.20
CA ALA A 265 -11.33 -8.83 -10.23
C ALA A 265 -12.46 -7.79 -10.24
N ASN A 266 -12.13 -6.51 -10.41
CA ASN A 266 -13.11 -5.43 -10.55
C ASN A 266 -13.94 -5.56 -11.85
N LYS A 267 -13.32 -5.97 -12.95
CA LYS A 267 -14.03 -6.27 -14.20
C LYS A 267 -15.00 -7.45 -14.02
N ASP A 268 -14.57 -8.51 -13.32
CA ASP A 268 -15.43 -9.65 -13.00
C ASP A 268 -16.60 -9.24 -12.11
N ALA A 269 -16.37 -8.37 -11.11
CA ALA A 269 -17.43 -7.80 -10.27
C ALA A 269 -18.46 -7.03 -11.12
N ALA A 270 -18.00 -6.19 -12.04
CA ALA A 270 -18.87 -5.44 -12.93
C ALA A 270 -19.66 -6.36 -13.90
N TRP A 271 -19.06 -7.44 -14.38
CA TRP A 271 -19.73 -8.46 -15.19
C TRP A 271 -20.85 -9.15 -14.42
N HIS A 272 -20.61 -9.56 -13.17
CA HIS A 272 -21.62 -10.16 -12.32
C HIS A 272 -22.75 -9.17 -11.96
N LYS A 273 -22.42 -7.89 -11.72
CA LYS A 273 -23.41 -6.81 -11.52
C LYS A 273 -24.32 -6.65 -12.74
N ARG A 274 -23.74 -6.66 -13.95
CA ARG A 274 -24.50 -6.62 -15.19
C ARG A 274 -25.46 -7.82 -15.30
N ASN A 275 -24.98 -9.03 -15.00
CA ASN A 275 -25.80 -10.24 -15.03
C ASN A 275 -26.94 -10.17 -14.00
N ALA A 276 -26.68 -9.71 -12.77
CA ALA A 276 -27.73 -9.50 -11.78
C ALA A 276 -28.79 -8.49 -12.26
N ALA A 277 -28.38 -7.42 -12.94
CA ALA A 277 -29.29 -6.44 -13.53
C ALA A 277 -30.15 -7.04 -14.66
N LEU A 278 -29.59 -7.92 -15.49
CA LEU A 278 -30.30 -8.65 -16.53
C LEU A 278 -31.37 -9.57 -15.92
N LEU A 279 -30.99 -10.33 -14.87
CA LEU A 279 -31.86 -11.33 -14.21
C LEU A 279 -32.92 -10.69 -13.33
N LYS A 280 -32.82 -9.40 -13.01
CA LYS A 280 -33.78 -8.67 -12.19
C LYS A 280 -35.21 -8.67 -12.74
N ASN A 281 -35.38 -8.86 -14.05
CA ASN A 281 -36.69 -8.90 -14.71
C ASN A 281 -37.35 -10.29 -14.69
N LEU A 282 -36.63 -11.31 -14.22
CA LEU A 282 -37.15 -12.68 -14.14
C LEU A 282 -38.02 -12.88 -12.88
N PRO A 283 -38.92 -13.87 -12.85
CA PRO A 283 -39.71 -14.16 -11.68
C PRO A 283 -38.85 -14.52 -10.48
N SER A 284 -39.33 -14.21 -9.28
CA SER A 284 -38.79 -14.74 -8.02
C SER A 284 -39.87 -15.55 -7.27
N ILE A 285 -39.43 -16.63 -6.64
CA ILE A 285 -40.28 -17.52 -5.85
C ILE A 285 -39.80 -17.44 -4.40
N SER A 286 -40.68 -17.04 -3.49
CA SER A 286 -40.40 -16.96 -2.05
C SER A 286 -41.43 -17.71 -1.23
N ALA A 287 -40.98 -18.33 -0.13
CA ALA A 287 -41.85 -18.81 0.92
C ALA A 287 -41.95 -17.76 2.04
N SER A 288 -43.11 -17.60 2.62
CA SER A 288 -43.30 -16.72 3.79
C SER A 288 -44.22 -17.39 4.79
N GLY A 289 -43.96 -17.13 6.07
CA GLY A 289 -44.82 -17.51 7.17
C GLY A 289 -44.93 -16.34 8.13
N SER A 290 -46.12 -16.13 8.69
CA SER A 290 -46.32 -15.12 9.73
C SER A 290 -47.26 -15.62 10.80
N LEU A 291 -47.03 -15.15 12.02
CA LEU A 291 -47.89 -15.32 13.16
C LEU A 291 -48.09 -13.95 13.78
N SER A 292 -49.32 -13.50 13.87
CA SER A 292 -49.66 -12.22 14.47
C SER A 292 -50.66 -12.39 15.59
N TRP A 293 -50.55 -11.55 16.60
CA TRP A 293 -51.51 -11.33 17.65
C TRP A 293 -51.91 -9.86 17.62
N ASP A 294 -53.21 -9.62 17.53
CA ASP A 294 -53.78 -8.27 17.47
C ASP A 294 -54.87 -8.14 18.53
N ASP A 295 -54.76 -7.11 19.37
CA ASP A 295 -55.78 -6.68 20.35
C ASP A 295 -56.27 -5.28 19.94
N ASP A 296 -57.36 -5.23 19.16
CA ASP A 296 -57.95 -3.96 18.72
C ASP A 296 -59.36 -3.82 19.31
N ARG A 297 -59.46 -3.09 20.41
CA ARG A 297 -60.67 -2.83 21.16
C ARG A 297 -61.69 -1.97 20.44
N LEU A 298 -61.30 -1.25 19.37
CA LEU A 298 -62.27 -0.53 18.52
C LEU A 298 -63.18 -1.50 17.73
N ALA A 299 -62.69 -2.70 17.41
CA ALA A 299 -63.48 -3.73 16.77
C ALA A 299 -64.56 -4.33 17.72
N ASP A 300 -64.32 -4.26 19.04
CA ASP A 300 -65.19 -4.87 20.05
C ASP A 300 -66.49 -4.11 20.27
N VAL A 301 -66.62 -2.86 19.78
CA VAL A 301 -67.89 -2.10 19.86
C VAL A 301 -68.97 -2.71 18.97
N PHE A 302 -68.63 -3.49 17.97
CA PHE A 302 -69.52 -4.11 17.00
C PHE A 302 -69.40 -5.65 16.94
N ALA A 303 -68.43 -6.25 17.63
CA ALA A 303 -68.22 -7.70 17.68
C ALA A 303 -67.55 -8.11 19.02
N PRO A 304 -68.06 -9.18 19.70
CA PRO A 304 -67.54 -9.57 20.97
C PRO A 304 -66.12 -10.15 20.84
N GLU A 305 -65.21 -9.68 21.69
CA GLU A 305 -63.84 -10.12 21.99
C GLU A 305 -63.02 -10.64 20.80
N THR A 306 -62.18 -9.81 20.28
CA THR A 306 -61.27 -10.18 19.18
C THR A 306 -59.78 -10.18 19.60
N ASN A 307 -59.45 -11.00 20.58
CA ASN A 307 -58.07 -11.41 20.80
C ASN A 307 -57.74 -12.44 19.71
N LYS A 308 -57.25 -11.99 18.55
CA LYS A 308 -57.08 -12.83 17.38
C LYS A 308 -55.61 -13.18 17.16
N MET A 309 -55.33 -14.46 17.31
CA MET A 309 -54.08 -15.00 16.81
C MET A 309 -54.29 -15.47 15.37
N ASN A 310 -53.56 -14.89 14.44
CA ASN A 310 -53.61 -15.23 13.02
C ASN A 310 -52.27 -15.82 12.57
N GLY A 311 -52.34 -16.94 11.86
CA GLY A 311 -51.15 -17.57 11.26
C GLY A 311 -51.33 -17.76 9.76
N SER A 312 -50.28 -17.50 8.98
CA SER A 312 -50.28 -17.75 7.55
C SER A 312 -48.94 -18.38 7.11
N ILE A 313 -49.05 -19.34 6.17
CA ILE A 313 -47.87 -19.88 5.45
C ILE A 313 -48.24 -19.85 3.97
N GLY A 314 -47.32 -19.40 3.11
CA GLY A 314 -47.58 -19.34 1.69
C GLY A 314 -46.30 -19.30 0.85
N ILE A 315 -46.50 -19.65 -0.42
CA ILE A 315 -45.51 -19.47 -1.47
C ILE A 315 -45.99 -18.39 -2.42
N ARG A 316 -45.11 -17.47 -2.77
CA ARG A 316 -45.45 -16.34 -3.67
C ARG A 316 -44.45 -16.36 -4.83
N ALA A 317 -45.01 -16.29 -6.06
CA ALA A 317 -44.25 -15.94 -7.26
C ALA A 317 -44.48 -14.48 -7.61
N SER A 318 -43.44 -13.74 -7.87
CA SER A 318 -43.51 -12.30 -8.21
C SER A 318 -42.64 -12.01 -9.41
N MET A 319 -43.16 -11.32 -10.41
CA MET A 319 -42.44 -10.89 -11.61
C MET A 319 -42.80 -9.43 -11.92
N PRO A 320 -41.84 -8.52 -12.06
CA PRO A 320 -42.09 -7.14 -12.47
C PRO A 320 -42.35 -7.10 -13.97
N LEU A 321 -43.61 -6.85 -14.38
CA LEU A 321 -43.96 -6.75 -15.80
C LEU A 321 -43.59 -5.39 -16.40
N PHE A 322 -43.74 -4.32 -15.65
CA PHE A 322 -43.38 -2.96 -16.04
C PHE A 322 -42.98 -2.12 -14.84
N ALA A 323 -41.84 -1.47 -14.93
CA ALA A 323 -41.27 -0.62 -13.87
C ALA A 323 -40.86 0.77 -14.43
N GLY A 324 -41.65 1.35 -15.36
CA GLY A 324 -41.36 2.66 -15.93
C GLY A 324 -40.00 2.75 -16.63
N PHE A 325 -39.56 1.69 -17.33
CA PHE A 325 -38.24 1.57 -17.96
C PHE A 325 -37.04 1.55 -17.02
N ALA A 326 -37.20 1.61 -15.68
CA ALA A 326 -36.12 1.64 -14.72
C ALA A 326 -35.18 0.41 -14.87
N ASN A 327 -35.73 -0.76 -15.09
CA ASN A 327 -34.96 -1.98 -15.28
C ASN A 327 -34.15 -1.98 -16.60
N LEU A 328 -34.74 -1.43 -17.68
CA LEU A 328 -34.05 -1.29 -18.97
C LEU A 328 -32.85 -0.36 -18.87
N TYR A 329 -33.04 0.85 -18.32
CA TYR A 329 -31.95 1.80 -18.17
C TYR A 329 -30.96 1.35 -17.09
N GLY A 330 -31.40 0.63 -16.04
CA GLY A 330 -30.53 0.01 -15.05
C GLY A 330 -29.60 -1.05 -15.67
N LEU A 331 -30.09 -1.88 -16.61
CA LEU A 331 -29.26 -2.80 -17.36
C LEU A 331 -28.26 -2.05 -18.26
N ARG A 332 -28.69 -1.02 -19.00
CA ARG A 332 -27.80 -0.21 -19.85
C ARG A 332 -26.70 0.48 -19.05
N ALA A 333 -27.02 0.97 -17.85
CA ALA A 333 -26.04 1.53 -16.94
C ALA A 333 -25.01 0.46 -16.50
N ALA A 334 -25.47 -0.74 -16.14
CA ALA A 334 -24.59 -1.84 -15.74
C ALA A 334 -23.72 -2.36 -16.90
N GLU A 335 -24.23 -2.35 -18.15
CA GLU A 335 -23.46 -2.64 -19.36
C GLU A 335 -22.32 -1.62 -19.53
N SER A 336 -22.65 -0.33 -19.43
CA SER A 336 -21.64 0.75 -19.55
C SER A 336 -20.59 0.71 -18.41
N GLU A 337 -20.98 0.31 -17.20
CA GLU A 337 -20.05 0.10 -16.09
C GLU A 337 -19.11 -1.09 -16.34
N TYR A 338 -19.61 -2.17 -16.93
CA TYR A 338 -18.77 -3.30 -17.34
C TYR A 338 -17.79 -2.89 -18.45
N ASP A 339 -18.23 -2.16 -19.47
CA ASP A 339 -17.35 -1.65 -20.52
C ASP A 339 -16.26 -0.74 -19.92
N ARG A 340 -16.63 0.15 -19.00
CA ARG A 340 -15.67 0.98 -18.28
C ARG A 340 -14.63 0.14 -17.52
N ALA A 341 -15.08 -0.88 -16.78
CA ALA A 341 -14.19 -1.77 -16.04
C ALA A 341 -13.24 -2.56 -16.96
N LYS A 342 -13.74 -2.99 -18.13
CA LYS A 342 -12.95 -3.64 -19.18
C LYS A 342 -11.84 -2.72 -19.70
N TYR A 343 -12.16 -1.47 -20.05
CA TYR A 343 -11.15 -0.53 -20.55
C TYR A 343 -10.17 -0.10 -19.46
N ASN A 344 -10.59 -0.02 -18.20
CA ASN A 344 -9.68 0.21 -17.08
C ASN A 344 -8.70 -0.96 -16.89
N ASP A 345 -9.14 -2.22 -17.03
CA ASP A 345 -8.29 -3.41 -17.02
C ASP A 345 -7.22 -3.34 -18.14
N GLU A 346 -7.62 -2.95 -19.35
CA GLU A 346 -6.70 -2.76 -20.48
C GLU A 346 -5.71 -1.60 -20.23
N GLN A 347 -6.19 -0.49 -19.69
CA GLN A 347 -5.34 0.66 -19.33
C GLN A 347 -4.31 0.30 -18.27
N THR A 348 -4.72 -0.44 -17.23
CA THR A 348 -3.81 -0.89 -16.17
C THR A 348 -2.74 -1.83 -16.72
N LYS A 349 -3.09 -2.73 -17.65
CA LYS A 349 -2.12 -3.60 -18.34
C LYS A 349 -1.09 -2.81 -19.14
N ASN A 350 -1.52 -1.76 -19.84
CA ASN A 350 -0.61 -0.91 -20.61
C ASN A 350 0.31 -0.10 -19.68
N ALA A 351 -0.21 0.43 -18.57
CA ALA A 351 0.59 1.12 -17.56
C ALA A 351 1.63 0.18 -16.95
N ALA A 352 1.21 -1.03 -16.55
CA ALA A 352 2.10 -2.03 -15.98
C ALA A 352 3.26 -2.42 -16.91
N MET A 353 3.00 -2.57 -18.20
CA MET A 353 4.07 -2.83 -19.19
C MET A 353 5.09 -1.69 -19.24
N MET A 354 4.62 -0.44 -19.18
CA MET A 354 5.50 0.74 -19.17
C MET A 354 6.29 0.85 -17.86
N ASP A 355 5.67 0.51 -16.72
CA ASP A 355 6.34 0.50 -15.42
C ASP A 355 7.49 -0.50 -15.40
N VAL A 356 7.25 -1.75 -15.84
CA VAL A 356 8.29 -2.78 -15.94
C VAL A 356 9.43 -2.33 -16.86
N PHE A 357 9.09 -1.80 -18.04
CA PHE A 357 10.08 -1.27 -18.96
C PHE A 357 10.93 -0.16 -18.33
N THR A 358 10.28 0.78 -17.69
CA THR A 358 10.95 1.93 -17.07
C THR A 358 11.83 1.48 -15.89
N ALA A 359 11.33 0.61 -15.04
CA ALA A 359 12.09 0.08 -13.90
C ALA A 359 13.34 -0.68 -14.39
N TYR A 360 13.19 -1.54 -15.40
CA TYR A 360 14.29 -2.29 -15.99
C TYR A 360 15.37 -1.37 -16.60
N GLN A 361 14.97 -0.36 -17.39
CA GLN A 361 15.92 0.59 -17.98
C GLN A 361 16.64 1.43 -16.93
N ASN A 362 15.93 1.85 -15.88
CA ASN A 362 16.53 2.57 -14.76
C ASN A 362 17.55 1.70 -14.01
N TYR A 363 17.24 0.43 -13.76
CA TYR A 363 18.16 -0.52 -13.13
C TYR A 363 19.42 -0.73 -13.98
N LYS A 364 19.28 -0.99 -15.27
CA LYS A 364 20.40 -1.14 -16.21
C LYS A 364 21.27 0.13 -16.27
N THR A 365 20.64 1.29 -16.23
CA THR A 365 21.35 2.57 -16.17
C THR A 365 22.10 2.71 -14.85
N ALA A 366 21.48 2.37 -13.71
CA ALA A 366 22.13 2.44 -12.38
C ALA A 366 23.37 1.54 -12.29
N GLN A 367 23.34 0.33 -12.86
CA GLN A 367 24.53 -0.53 -12.96
C GLN A 367 25.67 0.14 -13.72
N THR A 368 25.36 0.77 -14.84
CA THR A 368 26.34 1.46 -15.66
C THR A 368 26.89 2.72 -14.96
N VAL A 369 26.01 3.48 -14.31
CA VAL A 369 26.38 4.66 -13.52
C VAL A 369 27.31 4.28 -12.37
N LEU A 370 27.02 3.21 -11.61
CA LEU A 370 27.88 2.75 -10.53
C LEU A 370 29.30 2.43 -11.05
N LYS A 371 29.41 1.67 -12.13
CA LYS A 371 30.72 1.34 -12.75
C LYS A 371 31.52 2.58 -13.14
N HIS A 372 30.85 3.61 -13.68
CA HIS A 372 31.52 4.86 -14.08
C HIS A 372 31.87 5.73 -12.87
N THR A 373 31.01 5.80 -11.85
CA THR A 373 31.33 6.58 -10.63
C THR A 373 32.43 5.94 -9.81
N GLU A 374 32.58 4.60 -9.79
CA GLU A 374 33.73 3.92 -9.20
C GLU A 374 35.06 4.27 -9.90
N ALA A 375 35.05 4.28 -11.24
CA ALA A 375 36.22 4.68 -12.01
C ALA A 375 36.55 6.18 -11.80
N LEU A 376 35.50 7.04 -11.72
CA LEU A 376 35.64 8.46 -11.41
C LEU A 376 36.27 8.66 -10.01
N LEU A 377 35.74 7.98 -9.00
CA LEU A 377 36.23 8.03 -7.62
C LEU A 377 37.70 7.60 -7.54
N LYS A 378 38.05 6.49 -8.18
CA LYS A 378 39.44 6.01 -8.25
C LYS A 378 40.36 7.06 -8.85
N SER A 379 39.99 7.67 -9.95
CA SER A 379 40.80 8.68 -10.64
C SER A 379 40.93 9.98 -9.83
N ALA A 380 39.83 10.44 -9.23
CA ALA A 380 39.79 11.64 -8.40
C ALA A 380 40.61 11.48 -7.12
N THR A 381 40.56 10.28 -6.49
CA THR A 381 41.36 9.95 -5.30
C THR A 381 42.84 10.03 -5.62
N GLU A 382 43.30 9.48 -6.76
CA GLU A 382 44.67 9.51 -7.15
C GLU A 382 45.12 10.93 -7.55
N SER A 383 44.25 11.68 -8.26
CA SER A 383 44.53 13.07 -8.62
C SER A 383 44.74 13.95 -7.38
N GLU A 384 43.86 13.84 -6.38
CA GLU A 384 44.03 14.57 -5.12
C GLU A 384 45.31 14.20 -4.40
N ARG A 385 45.61 12.91 -4.27
CA ARG A 385 46.81 12.40 -3.60
C ARG A 385 48.09 12.95 -4.24
N VAL A 386 48.17 12.92 -5.57
CA VAL A 386 49.32 13.42 -6.34
C VAL A 386 49.45 14.95 -6.20
N THR A 387 48.34 15.68 -6.39
CA THR A 387 48.34 17.14 -6.34
C THR A 387 48.67 17.67 -4.93
N ALA A 388 48.13 17.00 -3.87
CA ALA A 388 48.47 17.29 -2.49
C ALA A 388 49.99 17.11 -2.23
N GLY A 389 50.58 16.01 -2.78
CA GLY A 389 52.02 15.77 -2.71
C GLY A 389 52.83 16.85 -3.45
N MET A 390 52.43 17.21 -4.66
CA MET A 390 53.08 18.24 -5.44
C MET A 390 53.01 19.62 -4.76
N TYR A 391 51.88 20.00 -4.14
CA TYR A 391 51.75 21.22 -3.35
C TYR A 391 52.73 21.22 -2.15
N LYS A 392 52.87 20.11 -1.45
CA LYS A 392 53.80 19.99 -0.31
C LYS A 392 55.24 20.33 -0.72
N VAL A 393 55.69 19.85 -1.89
CA VAL A 393 57.03 20.10 -2.41
C VAL A 393 57.17 21.38 -3.28
N GLY A 394 56.10 22.20 -3.40
CA GLY A 394 56.11 23.46 -4.11
C GLY A 394 55.99 23.38 -5.64
N ARG A 395 55.52 22.22 -6.17
CA ARG A 395 55.35 21.98 -7.62
C ARG A 395 53.90 22.14 -8.11
N ALA A 396 52.94 22.37 -7.21
CA ALA A 396 51.58 22.73 -7.54
C ALA A 396 51.12 23.94 -6.72
N THR A 397 50.07 24.64 -7.16
CA THR A 397 49.49 25.77 -6.44
C THR A 397 48.43 25.29 -5.43
N MET A 398 48.05 26.14 -4.48
CA MET A 398 46.90 25.90 -3.58
C MET A 398 45.62 25.70 -4.35
N LEU A 399 45.42 26.45 -5.47
CA LEU A 399 44.26 26.31 -6.32
C LEU A 399 44.13 24.92 -6.96
N ASP A 400 45.28 24.38 -7.47
CA ASP A 400 45.29 23.03 -8.05
C ASP A 400 44.87 21.98 -7.03
N TRP A 401 45.37 22.08 -5.80
CA TRP A 401 45.01 21.14 -4.74
C TRP A 401 43.51 21.29 -4.34
N GLN A 402 43.02 22.49 -4.19
CA GLN A 402 41.58 22.73 -3.89
C GLN A 402 40.65 22.20 -4.98
N THR A 403 41.05 22.34 -6.26
CA THR A 403 40.29 21.80 -7.40
C THR A 403 40.24 20.28 -7.30
N ALA A 404 41.39 19.61 -7.13
CA ALA A 404 41.47 18.14 -6.99
C ALA A 404 40.68 17.63 -5.76
N GLN A 405 40.70 18.38 -4.64
CA GLN A 405 39.91 18.05 -3.44
C GLN A 405 38.40 18.18 -3.72
N SER A 406 37.97 19.23 -4.41
CA SER A 406 36.55 19.41 -4.78
C SER A 406 36.06 18.30 -5.72
N GLU A 407 36.90 17.92 -6.70
CA GLU A 407 36.61 16.81 -7.61
C GLU A 407 36.48 15.48 -6.85
N LEU A 408 37.36 15.20 -5.88
CA LEU A 408 37.28 14.01 -5.04
C LEU A 408 36.00 13.98 -4.21
N VAL A 409 35.63 15.08 -3.54
CA VAL A 409 34.40 15.17 -2.74
C VAL A 409 33.15 14.94 -3.62
N ASN A 410 33.13 15.52 -4.82
CA ASN A 410 32.05 15.33 -5.77
C ASN A 410 31.97 13.87 -6.26
N ALA A 411 33.12 13.26 -6.57
CA ALA A 411 33.20 11.85 -6.97
C ALA A 411 32.74 10.90 -5.86
N GLN A 412 33.09 11.17 -4.60
CA GLN A 412 32.62 10.40 -3.45
C GLN A 412 31.11 10.45 -3.31
N LYS A 413 30.51 11.66 -3.36
CA LYS A 413 29.05 11.82 -3.29
C LYS A 413 28.32 11.11 -4.43
N GLN A 414 28.84 11.23 -5.65
CA GLN A 414 28.25 10.55 -6.81
C GLN A 414 28.33 9.04 -6.67
N ASN A 415 29.44 8.51 -6.18
CA ASN A 415 29.63 7.08 -5.99
C ASN A 415 28.74 6.54 -4.85
N ASN A 416 28.63 7.24 -3.71
CA ASN A 416 27.74 6.88 -2.62
C ASN A 416 26.29 6.81 -3.11
N SER A 417 25.83 7.88 -3.77
CA SER A 417 24.47 7.93 -4.33
C SER A 417 24.24 6.82 -5.35
N ALA A 418 25.18 6.56 -6.26
CA ALA A 418 25.05 5.51 -7.27
C ALA A 418 25.00 4.10 -6.65
N LYS A 419 25.78 3.85 -5.60
CA LYS A 419 25.81 2.57 -4.87
C LYS A 419 24.42 2.26 -4.26
N TYR A 420 23.87 3.18 -3.50
CA TYR A 420 22.60 2.95 -2.82
C TYR A 420 21.39 3.06 -3.76
N ASP A 421 21.46 3.92 -4.80
CA ASP A 421 20.42 4.01 -5.83
C ASP A 421 20.26 2.69 -6.60
N LEU A 422 21.35 1.95 -6.85
CA LEU A 422 21.31 0.65 -7.50
C LEU A 422 20.38 -0.33 -6.77
N PHE A 423 20.45 -0.40 -5.43
CA PHE A 423 19.58 -1.28 -4.64
C PHE A 423 18.13 -0.84 -4.68
N VAL A 424 17.88 0.48 -4.64
CA VAL A 424 16.51 1.02 -4.78
C VAL A 424 15.94 0.72 -6.17
N LYS A 425 16.76 0.81 -7.25
CA LYS A 425 16.31 0.46 -8.62
C LYS A 425 16.07 -1.03 -8.79
N ARG A 426 16.87 -1.87 -8.12
CA ARG A 426 16.63 -3.33 -8.09
C ARG A 426 15.30 -3.64 -7.41
N ALA A 427 15.04 -3.07 -6.25
CA ALA A 427 13.76 -3.20 -5.57
C ALA A 427 12.58 -2.63 -6.40
N ALA A 428 12.81 -1.58 -7.21
CA ALA A 428 11.81 -1.05 -8.13
C ALA A 428 11.44 -2.02 -9.25
N VAL A 429 12.40 -2.81 -9.76
CA VAL A 429 12.12 -3.89 -10.71
C VAL A 429 11.28 -4.99 -10.05
N ALA A 430 11.65 -5.41 -8.84
CA ALA A 430 10.89 -6.41 -8.07
C ALA A 430 9.45 -5.94 -7.78
N LEU A 431 9.26 -4.67 -7.44
CA LEU A 431 7.94 -4.07 -7.32
C LEU A 431 7.18 -4.08 -8.66
N ALA A 432 7.85 -3.69 -9.75
CA ALA A 432 7.23 -3.61 -11.08
C ALA A 432 6.77 -4.96 -11.62
N ILE A 433 7.41 -6.06 -11.22
CA ILE A 433 6.97 -7.43 -11.54
C ILE A 433 6.01 -8.01 -10.51
N GLY A 434 5.76 -7.31 -9.39
CA GLY A 434 4.85 -7.76 -8.34
C GLY A 434 5.44 -8.80 -7.38
N ASP A 435 6.76 -8.90 -7.27
CA ASP A 435 7.47 -9.92 -6.48
C ASP A 435 8.55 -9.35 -5.55
N ILE A 436 8.30 -8.18 -4.98
CA ILE A 436 9.25 -7.52 -4.07
C ILE A 436 9.54 -8.36 -2.82
N LYS A 437 8.61 -9.26 -2.44
CA LYS A 437 8.75 -10.10 -1.26
C LYS A 437 9.81 -11.18 -1.45
N SER A 438 9.80 -11.91 -2.55
CA SER A 438 10.81 -12.93 -2.84
C SER A 438 12.20 -12.33 -3.03
N GLU A 439 12.29 -11.10 -3.55
CA GLU A 439 13.55 -10.37 -3.65
C GLU A 439 14.17 -10.10 -2.26
N ILE A 440 13.34 -9.68 -1.29
CA ILE A 440 13.82 -9.40 0.07
C ILE A 440 14.14 -10.69 0.84
N GLU A 441 13.36 -11.76 0.63
CA GLU A 441 13.64 -13.08 1.22
C GLU A 441 14.94 -13.68 0.65
N GLY A 442 15.21 -13.52 -0.64
CA GLY A 442 16.47 -13.90 -1.28
C GLY A 442 17.69 -13.17 -0.73
N MET A 443 17.49 -11.96 -0.21
CA MET A 443 18.53 -11.21 0.50
C MET A 443 18.95 -11.82 1.86
N LYS A 444 18.25 -12.84 2.37
CA LYS A 444 18.62 -13.57 3.61
C LYS A 444 19.62 -14.70 3.40
N ASP A 445 19.59 -15.29 2.23
CA ASP A 445 20.31 -16.56 1.96
C ASP A 445 21.69 -16.32 1.32
N GLU A 446 22.07 -15.08 1.01
CA GLU A 446 23.39 -14.65 0.53
C GLU A 446 24.17 -13.88 1.63
#